data_57f6339e227690f61ea80a02feadc86f
#
_entry.id   57f6339e227690f61ea80a02feadc86f
#
_cell.length_a   1.000
_cell.length_b   1.000
_cell.length_c   1.000
_cell.angle_alpha   90.00
_cell.angle_beta   90.00
_cell.angle_gamma   90.00
#
_symmetry.space_group_name_H-M   'P 1'
#
loop_
_entity.id
_entity.type
_entity.pdbx_description
1 polymer ?
#
loop_
_entity_poly.entity_id
_entity_poly.type
_entity_poly.pdbx_seq_one_letter_code
_entity_poly.pdbx_strand_id
1 'polypeptide(L)'
;DVTGRVVIGVPDDYASSLLPSILKKFSATYPKVEIQVVGLPSVALAPMVKDGSVDLVCATRVKGLSGEFVRFEPMVWAAAPSAHDIWHERPLPIAVFLPGSVARENAIRSLERAKIAYRTSYESPSLMGLLSMVEAGLAVAPLARCAVPAHFDLLGQAQGLPEIDALEVILARSIKSKRPPCDFLAEKIMSELRR
;
A
#
# COMPACT_ATOMS: atom_id res chain seq x y z
N ASP A 1 -7.33 18.37 -27.83
CA ASP A 1 -6.31 17.63 -27.06
C ASP A 1 -6.45 17.91 -25.57
N VAL A 2 -6.55 16.87 -24.75
CA VAL A 2 -6.60 17.00 -23.29
C VAL A 2 -5.21 17.37 -22.78
N THR A 3 -5.14 18.45 -22.00
CA THR A 3 -3.90 18.95 -21.38
C THR A 3 -4.14 19.19 -19.89
N GLY A 4 -3.10 19.55 -19.18
CA GLY A 4 -3.17 19.90 -17.77
C GLY A 4 -2.32 18.99 -16.91
N ARG A 5 -2.50 19.08 -15.62
CA ARG A 5 -1.72 18.36 -14.63
C ARG A 5 -2.62 17.62 -13.65
N VAL A 6 -2.24 16.40 -13.29
CA VAL A 6 -2.87 15.61 -12.24
C VAL A 6 -1.84 15.33 -11.16
N VAL A 7 -2.21 15.61 -9.91
CA VAL A 7 -1.42 15.24 -8.73
C VAL A 7 -2.13 14.08 -8.05
N ILE A 8 -1.50 12.91 -8.04
CA ILE A 8 -2.05 11.71 -7.42
C ILE A 8 -1.21 11.30 -6.20
N GLY A 9 -1.88 11.14 -5.06
CA GLY A 9 -1.29 10.60 -3.84
C GLY A 9 -1.48 9.09 -3.74
N VAL A 10 -0.41 8.36 -3.49
CA VAL A 10 -0.43 6.89 -3.40
C VAL A 10 0.62 6.43 -2.41
N PRO A 11 0.28 5.60 -1.41
CA PRO A 11 1.29 4.97 -0.56
C PRO A 11 2.25 4.10 -1.38
N ASP A 12 3.47 3.96 -0.88
CA ASP A 12 4.55 3.21 -1.56
C ASP A 12 4.15 1.80 -1.97
N ASP A 13 3.41 1.09 -1.11
CA ASP A 13 2.99 -0.29 -1.34
C ASP A 13 2.05 -0.44 -2.56
N TYR A 14 1.28 0.60 -2.90
CA TYR A 14 0.44 0.60 -4.10
C TYR A 14 1.12 1.27 -5.29
N ALA A 15 1.97 2.28 -5.05
CA ALA A 15 2.61 3.05 -6.11
C ALA A 15 3.50 2.19 -6.99
N SER A 16 4.30 1.30 -6.39
CA SER A 16 5.25 0.47 -7.13
C SER A 16 4.62 -0.65 -7.95
N SER A 17 3.41 -1.09 -7.58
CA SER A 17 2.80 -2.27 -8.17
C SER A 17 1.51 -2.00 -8.94
N LEU A 18 0.67 -1.06 -8.49
CA LEU A 18 -0.62 -0.81 -9.11
C LEU A 18 -0.59 0.31 -10.15
N LEU A 19 0.24 1.34 -9.93
CA LEU A 19 0.27 2.50 -10.81
C LEU A 19 0.93 2.30 -12.17
N PRO A 20 2.04 1.55 -12.34
CA PRO A 20 2.80 1.58 -13.59
C PRO A 20 1.97 1.27 -14.84
N SER A 21 1.16 0.22 -14.82
CA SER A 21 0.34 -0.15 -15.98
C SER A 21 -0.78 0.88 -16.25
N ILE A 22 -1.36 1.44 -15.18
CA ILE A 22 -2.40 2.46 -15.27
C ILE A 22 -1.83 3.73 -15.92
N LEU A 23 -0.70 4.20 -15.42
CA LEU A 23 -0.04 5.40 -15.93
C LEU A 23 0.42 5.23 -17.38
N LYS A 24 0.94 4.06 -17.73
CA LYS A 24 1.34 3.75 -19.10
C LYS A 24 0.16 3.86 -20.08
N LYS A 25 -0.97 3.25 -19.74
CA LYS A 25 -2.18 3.28 -20.56
C LYS A 25 -2.78 4.69 -20.62
N PHE A 26 -2.82 5.37 -19.48
CA PHE A 26 -3.34 6.73 -19.40
C PHE A 26 -2.52 7.70 -20.25
N SER A 27 -1.18 7.68 -20.13
CA SER A 27 -0.30 8.56 -20.89
C SER A 27 -0.28 8.26 -22.39
N ALA A 28 -0.54 7.01 -22.77
CA ALA A 28 -0.71 6.67 -24.20
C ALA A 28 -1.97 7.32 -24.80
N THR A 29 -3.03 7.43 -24.01
CA THR A 29 -4.29 8.08 -24.45
C THR A 29 -4.21 9.61 -24.35
N TYR A 30 -3.56 10.14 -23.32
CA TYR A 30 -3.47 11.58 -23.01
C TYR A 30 -2.01 12.03 -22.86
N PRO A 31 -1.23 12.06 -23.96
CA PRO A 31 0.22 12.26 -23.88
C PRO A 31 0.64 13.67 -23.45
N LYS A 32 -0.28 14.62 -23.45
CA LYS A 32 0.00 16.01 -23.04
C LYS A 32 -0.38 16.31 -21.59
N VAL A 33 -0.87 15.31 -20.86
CA VAL A 33 -1.17 15.46 -19.44
C VAL A 33 0.09 15.20 -18.61
N GLU A 34 0.42 16.13 -17.74
CA GLU A 34 1.50 15.97 -16.76
C GLU A 34 0.99 15.26 -15.52
N ILE A 35 1.78 14.36 -14.97
CA ILE A 35 1.42 13.60 -13.78
C ILE A 35 2.49 13.79 -12.71
N GLN A 36 2.04 14.14 -11.50
CA GLN A 36 2.88 14.12 -10.30
C GLN A 36 2.36 13.06 -9.34
N VAL A 37 3.24 12.20 -8.86
CA VAL A 37 2.93 11.20 -7.85
C VAL A 37 3.49 11.66 -6.50
N VAL A 38 2.63 11.69 -5.49
CA VAL A 38 3.00 11.99 -4.10
C VAL A 38 2.96 10.68 -3.31
N GLY A 39 4.12 10.18 -2.93
CA GLY A 39 4.27 8.93 -2.19
C GLY A 39 4.31 9.19 -0.69
N LEU A 40 3.18 9.05 0.00
CA LEU A 40 3.05 9.22 1.44
C LEU A 40 2.11 8.16 2.02
N PRO A 41 2.20 7.88 3.33
CA PRO A 41 1.22 7.04 4.00
C PRO A 41 -0.21 7.57 3.87
N SER A 42 -1.19 6.68 3.90
CA SER A 42 -2.62 7.03 3.73
C SER A 42 -3.06 8.12 4.71
N VAL A 43 -2.61 8.06 5.97
CA VAL A 43 -2.96 9.08 6.99
C VAL A 43 -2.43 10.46 6.65
N ALA A 44 -1.28 10.56 5.97
CA ALA A 44 -0.70 11.83 5.55
C ALA A 44 -1.37 12.38 4.28
N LEU A 45 -1.92 11.51 3.46
CA LEU A 45 -2.63 11.91 2.23
C LEU A 45 -4.04 12.45 2.49
N ALA A 46 -4.67 12.04 3.59
CA ALA A 46 -6.04 12.45 3.91
C ALA A 46 -6.23 13.98 3.94
N PRO A 47 -5.43 14.78 4.66
CA PRO A 47 -5.58 16.23 4.63
C PRO A 47 -5.28 16.85 3.26
N MET A 48 -4.40 16.24 2.48
CA MET A 48 -3.99 16.77 1.17
C MET A 48 -5.08 16.67 0.11
N VAL A 49 -5.91 15.64 0.13
CA VAL A 49 -7.06 15.55 -0.78
C VAL A 49 -8.18 16.50 -0.34
N LYS A 50 -8.32 16.74 0.96
CA LYS A 50 -9.30 17.69 1.51
C LYS A 50 -8.97 19.13 1.14
N ASP A 51 -7.70 19.52 1.24
CA ASP A 51 -7.26 20.88 0.91
C ASP A 51 -6.99 21.10 -0.59
N GLY A 52 -7.06 20.04 -1.39
CA GLY A 52 -6.85 20.11 -2.84
C GLY A 52 -5.39 20.16 -3.28
N SER A 53 -4.43 19.97 -2.38
CA SER A 53 -3.01 19.88 -2.76
C SER A 53 -2.68 18.60 -3.55
N VAL A 54 -3.48 17.55 -3.39
CA VAL A 54 -3.54 16.43 -4.34
C VAL A 54 -4.94 16.33 -4.92
N ASP A 55 -5.05 15.90 -6.18
CA ASP A 55 -6.33 15.79 -6.87
C ASP A 55 -7.02 14.45 -6.57
N LEU A 56 -6.25 13.39 -6.55
CA LEU A 56 -6.71 12.02 -6.36
C LEU A 56 -5.83 11.34 -5.31
N VAL A 57 -6.43 10.46 -4.52
CA VAL A 57 -5.70 9.56 -3.61
C VAL A 57 -6.19 8.14 -3.81
N CYS A 58 -5.28 7.25 -4.19
CA CYS A 58 -5.53 5.81 -4.21
C CYS A 58 -4.76 5.20 -3.04
N ALA A 59 -5.46 4.80 -1.99
CA ALA A 59 -4.85 4.44 -0.71
C ALA A 59 -5.69 3.43 0.06
N THR A 60 -5.18 2.98 1.19
CA THR A 60 -5.95 2.20 2.15
C THR A 60 -6.88 3.12 2.94
N ARG A 61 -8.13 2.68 3.12
CA ARG A 61 -9.10 3.42 3.94
C ARG A 61 -8.56 3.61 5.35
N VAL A 62 -8.55 4.85 5.80
CA VAL A 62 -8.18 5.25 7.16
C VAL A 62 -9.19 6.27 7.67
N LYS A 63 -9.23 6.47 8.99
CA LYS A 63 -10.05 7.53 9.58
C LYS A 63 -9.67 8.89 8.96
N GLY A 64 -10.68 9.65 8.54
CA GLY A 64 -10.48 10.95 7.90
C GLY A 64 -10.23 10.91 6.40
N LEU A 65 -10.15 9.73 5.80
CA LEU A 65 -10.03 9.55 4.36
C LEU A 65 -11.20 8.71 3.86
N SER A 66 -12.18 9.36 3.25
CA SER A 66 -13.31 8.70 2.63
C SER A 66 -13.18 8.76 1.11
N GLY A 67 -13.64 7.71 0.45
CA GLY A 67 -13.58 7.62 -1.00
C GLY A 67 -14.41 6.46 -1.51
N GLU A 68 -14.37 6.28 -2.82
CA GLU A 68 -15.05 5.20 -3.48
C GLU A 68 -14.27 3.89 -3.28
N PHE A 69 -14.97 2.84 -2.88
CA PHE A 69 -14.38 1.52 -2.72
C PHE A 69 -13.87 1.00 -4.07
N VAL A 70 -12.62 0.53 -4.09
CA VAL A 70 -11.99 -0.03 -5.29
C VAL A 70 -11.98 -1.55 -5.23
N ARG A 71 -11.28 -2.10 -4.24
CA ARG A 71 -11.16 -3.55 -4.01
C ARG A 71 -10.54 -3.83 -2.65
N PHE A 72 -10.61 -5.09 -2.22
CA PHE A 72 -9.77 -5.57 -1.14
C PHE A 72 -8.42 -6.01 -1.67
N GLU A 73 -7.36 -5.63 -0.99
CA GLU A 73 -5.99 -6.08 -1.27
C GLU A 73 -5.58 -7.06 -0.17
N PRO A 74 -5.26 -8.32 -0.52
CA PRO A 74 -4.82 -9.30 0.47
C PRO A 74 -3.51 -8.87 1.14
N MET A 75 -3.37 -9.22 2.42
CA MET A 75 -2.10 -9.12 3.13
C MET A 75 -1.46 -10.49 3.30
N VAL A 76 -0.15 -10.52 3.30
CA VAL A 76 0.64 -11.73 3.49
C VAL A 76 1.84 -11.45 4.40
N TRP A 77 2.37 -12.49 5.02
CA TRP A 77 3.69 -12.43 5.66
C TRP A 77 4.75 -12.73 4.61
N ALA A 78 5.84 -11.99 4.63
CA ALA A 78 6.94 -12.15 3.68
C ALA A 78 8.28 -12.23 4.39
N ALA A 79 9.18 -13.05 3.86
CA ALA A 79 10.55 -13.20 4.34
C ALA A 79 11.50 -13.32 3.16
N ALA A 80 12.75 -12.94 3.36
CA ALA A 80 13.78 -13.21 2.35
C ALA A 80 14.11 -14.72 2.33
N PRO A 81 14.43 -15.30 1.17
CA PRO A 81 14.78 -16.72 1.08
C PRO A 81 15.96 -17.13 1.96
N SER A 82 16.87 -16.20 2.24
CA SER A 82 18.05 -16.42 3.09
C SER A 82 17.76 -16.33 4.59
N ALA A 83 16.53 -16.09 4.99
CA ALA A 83 16.19 -15.79 6.39
C ALA A 83 16.18 -17.02 7.33
N HIS A 84 16.41 -18.22 6.82
CA HIS A 84 16.59 -19.46 7.63
C HIS A 84 15.61 -19.63 8.77
N ASP A 85 14.33 -19.83 8.47
CA ASP A 85 13.29 -20.12 9.47
C ASP A 85 13.07 -19.02 10.53
N ILE A 86 13.35 -17.77 10.18
CA ILE A 86 13.17 -16.62 11.08
C ILE A 86 11.74 -16.54 11.66
N TRP A 87 10.75 -17.09 10.96
CA TRP A 87 9.35 -17.13 11.41
C TRP A 87 9.12 -18.02 12.64
N HIS A 88 10.11 -18.84 13.03
CA HIS A 88 10.07 -19.62 14.26
C HIS A 88 10.60 -18.89 15.48
N GLU A 89 11.29 -17.76 15.30
CA GLU A 89 11.80 -16.99 16.43
C GLU A 89 10.67 -16.44 17.29
N ARG A 90 10.90 -16.44 18.60
CA ARG A 90 9.97 -15.84 19.58
C ARG A 90 10.74 -14.98 20.59
N PRO A 91 10.31 -13.72 20.83
CA PRO A 91 9.22 -13.05 20.12
C PRO A 91 9.52 -12.90 18.62
N LEU A 92 8.48 -13.03 17.79
CA LEU A 92 8.60 -12.93 16.34
C LEU A 92 9.09 -11.52 15.95
N PRO A 93 10.23 -11.38 15.27
CA PRO A 93 10.68 -10.08 14.81
C PRO A 93 9.90 -9.66 13.56
N ILE A 94 9.18 -8.56 13.66
CA ILE A 94 8.42 -8.04 12.52
C ILE A 94 8.89 -6.66 12.10
N ALA A 95 8.95 -6.43 10.80
CA ALA A 95 9.20 -5.14 10.18
C ALA A 95 7.86 -4.54 9.74
N VAL A 96 7.50 -3.38 10.28
CA VAL A 96 6.18 -2.79 10.13
C VAL A 96 6.27 -1.30 9.82
N PHE A 97 5.24 -0.77 9.17
CA PHE A 97 5.05 0.66 9.05
C PHE A 97 4.84 1.31 10.42
N LEU A 98 4.85 2.63 10.45
CA LEU A 98 4.68 3.38 11.70
C LEU A 98 3.25 3.24 12.26
N PRO A 99 3.03 3.54 13.55
CA PRO A 99 1.70 3.61 14.13
C PRO A 99 0.76 4.50 13.30
N GLY A 100 -0.50 4.07 13.16
CA GLY A 100 -1.49 4.69 12.28
C GLY A 100 -1.66 3.96 10.93
N SER A 101 -0.74 3.09 10.57
CA SER A 101 -0.89 2.21 9.40
C SER A 101 -1.91 1.11 9.67
N VAL A 102 -2.90 0.98 8.81
CA VAL A 102 -3.90 -0.12 8.88
C VAL A 102 -3.23 -1.47 8.66
N ALA A 103 -2.25 -1.56 7.75
CA ALA A 103 -1.49 -2.79 7.54
C ALA A 103 -0.80 -3.25 8.83
N ARG A 104 -0.17 -2.33 9.56
CA ARG A 104 0.42 -2.61 10.87
C ARG A 104 -0.62 -3.10 11.87
N GLU A 105 -1.74 -2.39 11.98
CA GLU A 105 -2.82 -2.74 12.92
C GLU A 105 -3.40 -4.11 12.64
N ASN A 106 -3.68 -4.43 11.37
CA ASN A 106 -4.23 -5.72 10.97
C ASN A 106 -3.26 -6.87 11.30
N ALA A 107 -1.97 -6.66 11.06
CA ALA A 107 -0.94 -7.65 11.35
C ALA A 107 -0.80 -7.90 12.86
N ILE A 108 -0.69 -6.85 13.65
CA ILE A 108 -0.58 -6.97 15.12
C ILE A 108 -1.81 -7.63 15.68
N ARG A 109 -3.01 -7.25 15.24
CA ARG A 109 -4.25 -7.88 15.67
C ARG A 109 -4.27 -9.39 15.38
N SER A 110 -3.78 -9.80 14.20
CA SER A 110 -3.72 -11.23 13.86
C SER A 110 -2.80 -12.01 14.78
N LEU A 111 -1.64 -11.44 15.11
CA LEU A 111 -0.69 -12.06 16.04
C LEU A 111 -1.25 -12.16 17.47
N GLU A 112 -1.89 -11.12 17.94
CA GLU A 112 -2.51 -11.09 19.27
C GLU A 112 -3.64 -12.11 19.38
N ARG A 113 -4.50 -12.22 18.37
CA ARG A 113 -5.57 -13.24 18.32
C ARG A 113 -5.00 -14.66 18.32
N ALA A 114 -3.89 -14.87 17.63
CA ALA A 114 -3.20 -16.17 17.59
C ALA A 114 -2.31 -16.42 18.80
N LYS A 115 -2.20 -15.46 19.73
CA LYS A 115 -1.33 -15.52 20.92
C LYS A 115 0.14 -15.75 20.57
N ILE A 116 0.60 -15.14 19.50
CA ILE A 116 2.00 -15.18 19.07
C ILE A 116 2.71 -13.96 19.62
N ALA A 117 3.76 -14.19 20.43
CA ALA A 117 4.61 -13.12 20.93
C ALA A 117 5.41 -12.50 19.77
N TYR A 118 5.43 -11.19 19.70
CA TYR A 118 6.10 -10.44 18.63
C TYR A 118 6.85 -9.23 19.19
N ARG A 119 7.77 -8.69 18.40
CA ARG A 119 8.45 -7.42 18.68
C ARG A 119 8.48 -6.56 17.43
N THR A 120 8.19 -5.26 17.61
CA THR A 120 8.18 -4.25 16.55
C THR A 120 9.47 -3.43 16.55
N SER A 121 10.62 -4.13 16.58
CA SER A 121 11.93 -3.47 16.66
C SER A 121 12.36 -2.84 15.34
N TYR A 122 11.69 -3.17 14.26
CA TYR A 122 12.03 -2.72 12.90
C TYR A 122 10.84 -1.97 12.31
N GLU A 123 11.00 -0.65 12.16
CA GLU A 123 9.94 0.23 11.68
C GLU A 123 10.45 1.17 10.60
N SER A 124 9.59 1.51 9.65
CA SER A 124 9.88 2.53 8.63
C SER A 124 8.58 3.11 8.09
N PRO A 125 8.52 4.40 7.75
CA PRO A 125 7.40 4.94 6.99
C PRO A 125 7.45 4.57 5.51
N SER A 126 8.55 3.97 5.05
CA SER A 126 8.83 3.64 3.65
C SER A 126 8.82 2.14 3.42
N LEU A 127 8.20 1.70 2.32
CA LEU A 127 8.26 0.31 1.87
C LEU A 127 9.71 -0.15 1.65
N MET A 128 10.55 0.70 1.07
CA MET A 128 11.96 0.36 0.84
C MET A 128 12.69 0.10 2.15
N GLY A 129 12.37 0.86 3.19
CA GLY A 129 12.91 0.63 4.53
C GLY A 129 12.51 -0.73 5.09
N LEU A 130 11.24 -1.11 4.96
CA LEU A 130 10.78 -2.43 5.39
C LEU A 130 11.45 -3.55 4.59
N LEU A 131 11.48 -3.42 3.26
CA LEU A 131 12.10 -4.43 2.40
C LEU A 131 13.59 -4.61 2.69
N SER A 132 14.29 -3.53 3.02
CA SER A 132 15.71 -3.59 3.41
C SER A 132 15.93 -4.43 4.66
N MET A 133 15.09 -4.28 5.67
CA MET A 133 15.18 -5.04 6.91
C MET A 133 14.84 -6.53 6.71
N VAL A 134 13.85 -6.82 5.87
CA VAL A 134 13.49 -8.19 5.50
C VAL A 134 14.60 -8.83 4.67
N GLU A 135 15.13 -8.12 3.68
CA GLU A 135 16.22 -8.58 2.82
C GLU A 135 17.48 -8.90 3.64
N ALA A 136 17.76 -8.12 4.67
CA ALA A 136 18.87 -8.36 5.60
C ALA A 136 18.65 -9.58 6.53
N GLY A 137 17.47 -10.23 6.47
CA GLY A 137 17.16 -11.37 7.31
C GLY A 137 16.84 -11.03 8.76
N LEU A 138 16.50 -9.78 9.06
CA LEU A 138 16.25 -9.30 10.43
C LEU A 138 14.84 -9.54 10.91
N ALA A 139 13.87 -9.64 10.01
CA ALA A 139 12.46 -9.71 10.36
C ALA A 139 11.64 -10.36 9.25
N VAL A 140 10.44 -10.80 9.58
CA VAL A 140 9.36 -11.01 8.61
C VAL A 140 8.52 -9.74 8.52
N ALA A 141 7.89 -9.50 7.40
CA ALA A 141 7.05 -8.31 7.24
C ALA A 141 5.63 -8.68 6.79
N PRO A 142 4.60 -8.07 7.42
CA PRO A 142 3.24 -8.11 6.91
C PRO A 142 3.10 -7.03 5.81
N LEU A 143 2.83 -7.46 4.59
CA LEU A 143 2.77 -6.58 3.44
C LEU A 143 1.50 -6.81 2.63
N ALA A 144 1.02 -5.77 1.96
CA ALA A 144 0.09 -5.93 0.86
C ALA A 144 0.72 -6.89 -0.16
N ARG A 145 -0.04 -7.90 -0.61
CA ARG A 145 0.49 -8.92 -1.50
C ARG A 145 1.11 -8.33 -2.77
N CYS A 146 0.48 -7.28 -3.30
CA CYS A 146 0.98 -6.59 -4.49
C CYS A 146 2.36 -5.93 -4.29
N ALA A 147 2.75 -5.65 -3.05
CA ALA A 147 4.02 -4.99 -2.73
C ALA A 147 5.19 -5.96 -2.48
N VAL A 148 4.92 -7.26 -2.43
CA VAL A 148 5.95 -8.26 -2.14
C VAL A 148 6.82 -8.50 -3.36
N PRO A 149 8.15 -8.32 -3.26
CA PRO A 149 9.06 -8.69 -4.34
C PRO A 149 8.93 -10.17 -4.72
N ALA A 150 9.07 -10.47 -6.01
CA ALA A 150 8.88 -11.83 -6.53
C ALA A 150 9.84 -12.87 -5.94
N HIS A 151 11.02 -12.44 -5.47
CA HIS A 151 12.03 -13.33 -4.89
C HIS A 151 11.81 -13.62 -3.40
N PHE A 152 10.87 -12.95 -2.73
CA PHE A 152 10.55 -13.22 -1.32
C PHE A 152 9.66 -14.45 -1.21
N ASP A 153 9.79 -15.14 -0.09
CA ASP A 153 8.91 -16.22 0.29
C ASP A 153 7.62 -15.65 0.91
N LEU A 154 6.49 -16.18 0.48
CA LEU A 154 5.19 -15.90 1.08
C LEU A 154 4.95 -16.92 2.18
N LEU A 155 4.70 -16.43 3.41
CA LEU A 155 4.50 -17.25 4.58
C LEU A 155 3.03 -17.22 5.01
N GLY A 156 2.57 -18.33 5.58
CA GLY A 156 1.21 -18.47 6.06
C GLY A 156 1.08 -19.54 7.11
N GLN A 157 -0.06 -20.25 7.12
CA GLN A 157 -0.35 -21.28 8.13
C GLN A 157 0.69 -22.40 8.16
N ALA A 158 1.25 -22.78 7.03
CA ALA A 158 2.30 -23.79 6.96
C ALA A 158 3.55 -23.40 7.77
N GLN A 159 3.80 -22.11 7.96
CA GLN A 159 4.88 -21.58 8.80
C GLN A 159 4.40 -21.18 10.20
N GLY A 160 3.17 -21.49 10.55
CA GLY A 160 2.60 -21.13 11.84
C GLY A 160 2.20 -19.67 11.99
N LEU A 161 2.03 -18.94 10.88
CA LEU A 161 1.63 -17.53 10.90
C LEU A 161 0.13 -17.38 10.58
N PRO A 162 -0.57 -16.46 11.28
CA PRO A 162 -1.99 -16.28 11.11
C PRO A 162 -2.34 -15.52 9.83
N GLU A 163 -3.56 -15.69 9.35
CA GLU A 163 -4.12 -14.82 8.31
C GLU A 163 -4.22 -13.39 8.83
N ILE A 164 -4.00 -12.45 7.92
CA ILE A 164 -4.13 -11.01 8.18
C ILE A 164 -5.34 -10.49 7.42
N ASP A 165 -6.17 -9.66 8.08
CA ASP A 165 -7.30 -9.02 7.41
C ASP A 165 -6.84 -8.20 6.22
N ALA A 166 -7.57 -8.29 5.11
CA ALA A 166 -7.26 -7.58 3.88
C ALA A 166 -7.37 -6.05 4.06
N LEU A 167 -6.67 -5.33 3.20
CA LEU A 167 -6.73 -3.87 3.13
C LEU A 167 -7.87 -3.44 2.21
N GLU A 168 -8.58 -2.40 2.60
CA GLU A 168 -9.63 -1.80 1.78
C GLU A 168 -9.03 -0.66 0.97
N VAL A 169 -8.88 -0.88 -0.34
CA VAL A 169 -8.36 0.14 -1.25
C VAL A 169 -9.49 1.06 -1.68
N ILE A 170 -9.29 2.36 -1.56
CA ILE A 170 -10.24 3.39 -1.94
C ILE A 170 -9.61 4.40 -2.90
N LEU A 171 -10.47 5.08 -3.67
CA LEU A 171 -10.11 6.24 -4.46
C LEU A 171 -10.84 7.45 -3.91
N ALA A 172 -10.09 8.39 -3.33
CA ALA A 172 -10.60 9.66 -2.86
C ALA A 172 -10.32 10.76 -3.89
N ARG A 173 -11.23 11.71 -4.00
CA ARG A 173 -11.14 12.81 -4.97
C ARG A 173 -11.26 14.15 -4.26
N SER A 174 -10.43 15.12 -4.64
CA SER A 174 -10.65 16.50 -4.26
C SER A 174 -11.87 17.08 -4.99
N ILE A 175 -12.40 18.19 -4.50
CA ILE A 175 -13.51 18.89 -5.17
C ILE A 175 -13.12 19.31 -6.61
N LYS A 176 -11.85 19.67 -6.80
CA LYS A 176 -11.31 20.11 -8.10
C LYS A 176 -11.16 18.97 -9.12
N SER A 177 -11.16 17.72 -8.69
CA SER A 177 -10.86 16.56 -9.54
C SER A 177 -12.01 16.04 -10.37
N LYS A 178 -13.15 16.72 -10.35
CA LYS A 178 -14.33 16.34 -11.14
C LYS A 178 -14.25 16.75 -12.62
N ARG A 179 -13.16 17.40 -13.01
CA ARG A 179 -12.93 17.91 -14.36
C ARG A 179 -11.75 17.21 -15.02
N PRO A 180 -11.71 17.16 -16.37
CA PRO A 180 -10.53 16.70 -17.08
C PRO A 180 -9.27 17.51 -16.69
N PRO A 181 -8.09 16.85 -16.63
CA PRO A 181 -7.85 15.44 -16.88
C PRO A 181 -8.01 14.52 -15.67
N CYS A 182 -8.31 15.05 -14.49
CA CYS A 182 -8.35 14.27 -13.23
C CYS A 182 -9.43 13.19 -13.24
N ASP A 183 -10.62 13.51 -13.73
CA ASP A 183 -11.72 12.55 -13.84
C ASP A 183 -11.36 11.37 -14.76
N PHE A 184 -10.63 11.62 -15.84
CA PHE A 184 -10.18 10.56 -16.76
C PHE A 184 -9.20 9.60 -16.11
N LEU A 185 -8.27 10.13 -15.30
CA LEU A 185 -7.36 9.26 -14.54
C LEU A 185 -8.11 8.48 -13.46
N ALA A 186 -9.05 9.11 -12.78
CA ALA A 186 -9.90 8.44 -11.79
C ALA A 186 -10.67 7.26 -12.39
N GLU A 187 -11.30 7.47 -13.54
CA GLU A 187 -12.02 6.41 -14.26
C GLU A 187 -11.07 5.27 -14.67
N LYS A 188 -9.87 5.61 -15.12
CA LYS A 188 -8.86 4.63 -15.52
C LYS A 188 -8.42 3.77 -14.32
N ILE A 189 -8.18 4.39 -13.17
CA ILE A 189 -7.85 3.67 -11.93
C ILE A 189 -8.97 2.71 -11.55
N MET A 190 -10.22 3.18 -11.53
CA MET A 190 -11.36 2.35 -11.17
C MET A 190 -11.53 1.17 -12.12
N SER A 191 -11.44 1.38 -13.43
CA SER A 191 -11.61 0.32 -14.42
C SER A 191 -10.50 -0.73 -14.38
N GLU A 192 -9.26 -0.32 -14.13
CA GLU A 192 -8.10 -1.23 -14.09
C GLU A 192 -8.02 -2.02 -12.77
N LEU A 193 -8.33 -1.39 -11.64
CA LEU A 193 -8.17 -2.03 -10.33
C LEU A 193 -9.38 -2.86 -9.89
N ARG A 194 -10.55 -2.67 -10.50
CA ARG A 194 -11.76 -3.47 -10.23
C ARG A 194 -11.86 -4.76 -11.04
N ARG A 195 -10.89 -5.06 -11.87
CA ARG A 195 -10.86 -6.30 -12.68
C ARG A 195 -10.53 -7.54 -11.87
#